data_8492d1a001f39a1aa15a37eda5564d17
#
_entry.id   8492d1a001f39a1aa15a37eda5564d17
#
_cell.length_a   1.000
_cell.length_b   1.000
_cell.length_c   1.000
_cell.angle_alpha   90.00
_cell.angle_beta   90.00
_cell.angle_gamma   90.00
#
_symmetry.space_group_name_H-M   'P 1'
#
loop_
_entity.id
_entity.type
_entity.pdbx_description
1 polymer ?
#
loop_
_entity_poly.entity_id
_entity_poly.type
_entity_poly.pdbx_seq_one_letter_code
_entity_poly.pdbx_strand_id
1 'polypeptide(L)'
;MNLPLKFNYNYSECMVMKLGLAIPDKEHKNKSKVLMTFDEALDYIKKINNITQGITKIYYLVGWQYLGHDDKYPDFFEVNKALKRKEDKTAYDSFKWLSDEAKKYHSVISVHINFNDAYDNAPSFDDFVKSGALIRKKNGKPNPIEKYNGRKCYKTCHKGYYESGLFKRQFDRFADTFPFIAESGTIHVDNFQCYKNYAPYVSIKEMQNARRKMIEYVKSKGIDITSEFTYKESNTLANKPIFGLPRDHFKSSPMDTVGLIPMSWWCYRMTDKELLETSPKIYCQGTFREKTLNNIFYGNMHGEDIVKKDNPDWINDFIYAFATYQVPGHYLNSLKRVAIKGRVNNKFCEFSDGVVSYAKGRKITKNGKIIKDGDTLFLPFVHEKSTYIAYSKNGDCRDWSVFEDDKTMADVYKITENGNEFVRKIPINNNKLHINLPEKIGYKIILK
;
A
#
# COMPACT_ATOMS: atom_id res chain seq x y z
N MET A 1 -0.24 -23.84 -16.05
CA MET A 1 -1.66 -23.64 -15.65
C MET A 1 -1.73 -22.34 -14.84
N ASN A 2 -2.31 -21.30 -15.42
CA ASN A 2 -2.58 -20.06 -14.66
C ASN A 2 -3.90 -20.26 -13.95
N LEU A 3 -3.85 -20.81 -12.75
CA LEU A 3 -5.01 -20.73 -11.85
C LEU A 3 -5.24 -19.25 -11.54
N PRO A 4 -6.49 -18.74 -11.59
CA PRO A 4 -6.77 -17.38 -11.18
C PRO A 4 -6.32 -17.23 -9.73
N LEU A 5 -5.38 -16.31 -9.49
CA LEU A 5 -4.86 -16.04 -8.16
C LEU A 5 -6.01 -15.50 -7.30
N LYS A 6 -6.38 -16.28 -6.29
CA LYS A 6 -7.36 -15.84 -5.29
C LYS A 6 -6.62 -15.08 -4.20
N PHE A 7 -6.97 -13.81 -4.01
CA PHE A 7 -6.50 -12.98 -2.91
C PHE A 7 -7.53 -12.94 -1.78
N ASN A 8 -7.05 -12.73 -0.56
CA ASN A 8 -7.91 -12.65 0.63
C ASN A 8 -8.73 -11.35 0.66
N TYR A 9 -8.23 -10.30 0.00
CA TYR A 9 -8.88 -8.99 -0.07
C TYR A 9 -9.05 -8.54 -1.51
N ASN A 10 -10.06 -7.70 -1.75
CA ASN A 10 -10.12 -6.89 -2.96
C ASN A 10 -9.28 -5.63 -2.75
N TYR A 11 -7.97 -5.76 -2.96
CA TYR A 11 -7.01 -4.66 -2.71
C TYR A 11 -7.28 -3.40 -3.53
N SER A 12 -8.05 -3.48 -4.62
CA SER A 12 -8.44 -2.31 -5.41
C SER A 12 -9.54 -1.47 -4.75
N GLU A 13 -10.20 -2.01 -3.74
CA GLU A 13 -11.28 -1.36 -2.98
C GLU A 13 -10.93 -1.19 -1.49
N CYS A 14 -9.76 -1.68 -1.06
CA CYS A 14 -9.25 -1.44 0.28
C CYS A 14 -8.37 -0.19 0.30
N MET A 15 -8.35 0.50 1.42
CA MET A 15 -7.28 1.45 1.72
C MET A 15 -6.12 0.71 2.38
N VAL A 16 -4.94 0.80 1.81
CA VAL A 16 -3.75 0.13 2.35
C VAL A 16 -2.70 1.19 2.67
N MET A 17 -2.13 1.18 3.86
CA MET A 17 -1.10 2.11 4.25
C MET A 17 -0.15 1.51 5.30
N LYS A 18 1.00 2.14 5.48
CA LYS A 18 1.94 1.83 6.54
C LYS A 18 1.74 2.77 7.73
N LEU A 19 2.01 2.29 8.93
CA LEU A 19 2.13 3.11 10.14
C LEU A 19 3.53 2.91 10.75
N GLY A 20 4.30 4.00 10.86
CA GLY A 20 5.63 3.99 11.45
C GLY A 20 5.56 4.05 12.96
N LEU A 21 5.99 2.99 13.66
CA LEU A 21 5.93 2.89 15.11
C LEU A 21 7.26 3.27 15.79
N ALA A 22 8.38 2.75 15.31
CA ALA A 22 9.67 3.00 15.91
C ALA A 22 10.84 2.81 14.93
N ILE A 23 11.93 3.48 15.24
CA ILE A 23 13.25 3.31 14.61
C ILE A 23 14.31 3.11 15.70
N PRO A 24 15.46 2.48 15.40
CA PRO A 24 16.59 2.50 16.31
C PRO A 24 17.02 3.93 16.65
N ASP A 25 17.25 4.21 17.91
CA ASP A 25 17.73 5.51 18.36
C ASP A 25 19.20 5.69 17.95
N LYS A 26 19.49 6.76 17.20
CA LYS A 26 20.86 7.06 16.73
C LYS A 26 21.75 7.64 17.81
N GLU A 27 21.15 8.29 18.81
CA GLU A 27 21.86 8.96 19.89
C GLU A 27 22.10 8.01 21.08
N HIS A 28 21.20 7.08 21.31
CA HIS A 28 21.27 6.14 22.42
C HIS A 28 21.31 4.68 21.92
N LYS A 29 22.50 4.10 22.01
CA LYS A 29 22.74 2.72 21.60
C LYS A 29 21.79 1.74 22.28
N ASN A 30 21.24 0.80 21.53
CA ASN A 30 20.29 -0.23 21.98
C ASN A 30 18.95 0.30 22.54
N LYS A 31 18.56 1.51 22.17
CA LYS A 31 17.24 2.07 22.44
C LYS A 31 16.43 2.28 21.17
N SER A 32 15.12 2.38 21.34
CA SER A 32 14.17 2.73 20.28
C SER A 32 13.77 4.19 20.41
N LYS A 33 13.72 4.90 19.29
CA LYS A 33 12.95 6.14 19.16
C LYS A 33 11.54 5.78 18.75
N VAL A 34 10.59 5.86 19.68
CA VAL A 34 9.18 5.62 19.41
C VAL A 34 8.61 6.81 18.65
N LEU A 35 8.05 6.56 17.48
CA LEU A 35 7.37 7.55 16.63
C LEU A 35 5.86 7.58 16.92
N MET A 36 5.28 6.39 17.18
CA MET A 36 3.87 6.20 17.46
C MET A 36 3.70 4.98 18.37
N THR A 37 2.97 5.11 19.46
CA THR A 37 2.58 3.99 20.33
C THR A 37 1.39 3.22 19.74
N PHE A 38 1.08 2.04 20.31
CA PHE A 38 -0.11 1.28 19.89
C PHE A 38 -1.42 2.00 20.23
N ASP A 39 -1.48 2.75 21.35
CA ASP A 39 -2.65 3.55 21.70
C ASP A 39 -2.87 4.69 20.71
N GLU A 40 -1.81 5.42 20.35
CA GLU A 40 -1.86 6.46 19.31
C GLU A 40 -2.25 5.90 17.95
N ALA A 41 -1.71 4.73 17.58
CA ALA A 41 -2.08 4.07 16.33
C ALA A 41 -3.59 3.75 16.28
N LEU A 42 -4.16 3.27 17.40
CA LEU A 42 -5.60 3.03 17.48
C LEU A 42 -6.42 4.32 17.38
N ASP A 43 -5.96 5.42 17.96
CA ASP A 43 -6.64 6.72 17.84
C ASP A 43 -6.66 7.22 16.39
N TYR A 44 -5.52 7.11 15.67
CA TYR A 44 -5.47 7.39 14.23
C TYR A 44 -6.42 6.49 13.44
N ILE A 45 -6.44 5.19 13.72
CA ILE A 45 -7.31 4.21 13.06
C ILE A 45 -8.79 4.59 13.22
N LYS A 46 -9.23 5.00 14.41
CA LYS A 46 -10.60 5.46 14.69
C LYS A 46 -10.97 6.69 13.85
N LYS A 47 -10.13 7.71 13.87
CA LYS A 47 -10.33 8.95 13.10
C LYS A 47 -10.36 8.69 11.60
N ILE A 48 -9.42 7.89 11.11
CA ILE A 48 -9.36 7.47 9.70
C ILE A 48 -10.62 6.68 9.31
N ASN A 49 -11.12 5.81 10.18
CA ASN A 49 -12.35 5.07 9.92
C ASN A 49 -13.54 5.99 9.67
N ASN A 50 -13.69 7.04 10.48
CA ASN A 50 -14.74 8.03 10.32
C ASN A 50 -14.58 8.82 9.01
N ILE A 51 -13.37 9.30 8.72
CA ILE A 51 -13.08 10.03 7.47
C ILE A 51 -13.34 9.15 6.24
N THR A 52 -12.96 7.91 6.27
CA THR A 52 -13.06 6.97 5.13
C THR A 52 -14.41 6.25 5.04
N GLN A 53 -15.37 6.62 5.86
CA GLN A 53 -16.73 6.08 5.85
C GLN A 53 -16.78 4.56 6.04
N GLY A 54 -15.88 4.02 6.85
CA GLY A 54 -15.88 2.60 7.20
C GLY A 54 -15.41 1.64 6.11
N ILE A 55 -14.76 2.11 5.04
CA ILE A 55 -14.16 1.19 4.05
C ILE A 55 -13.15 0.26 4.72
N THR A 56 -12.89 -0.90 4.13
CA THR A 56 -11.86 -1.82 4.63
C THR A 56 -10.47 -1.20 4.52
N LYS A 57 -9.73 -1.22 5.62
CA LYS A 57 -8.36 -0.70 5.71
C LYS A 57 -7.39 -1.78 6.11
N ILE A 58 -6.18 -1.76 5.52
CA ILE A 58 -5.07 -2.64 5.88
C ILE A 58 -3.90 -1.76 6.29
N TYR A 59 -3.44 -1.93 7.51
CA TYR A 59 -2.29 -1.20 8.06
C TYR A 59 -1.12 -2.14 8.23
N TYR A 60 -0.01 -1.85 7.56
CA TYR A 60 1.25 -2.55 7.78
C TYR A 60 2.11 -1.76 8.75
N LEU A 61 2.34 -2.32 9.93
CA LEU A 61 3.13 -1.68 10.97
C LEU A 61 4.63 -1.77 10.64
N VAL A 62 5.31 -0.62 10.64
CA VAL A 62 6.75 -0.49 10.38
C VAL A 62 7.47 -0.23 11.69
N GLY A 63 8.54 -0.98 11.96
CA GLY A 63 9.31 -0.82 13.18
C GLY A 63 8.64 -1.39 14.43
N TRP A 64 7.75 -2.34 14.26
CA TRP A 64 7.04 -3.06 15.32
C TRP A 64 7.93 -4.04 16.08
N GLN A 65 9.06 -4.48 15.48
CA GLN A 65 9.97 -5.51 16.01
C GLN A 65 11.25 -4.92 16.60
N TYR A 66 11.86 -5.62 17.55
CA TYR A 66 13.15 -5.34 18.19
C TYR A 66 13.34 -3.87 18.60
N LEU A 67 14.29 -3.15 17.97
CA LEU A 67 14.49 -1.71 18.20
C LEU A 67 13.77 -0.82 17.19
N GLY A 68 13.07 -1.41 16.21
CA GLY A 68 12.33 -0.67 15.23
C GLY A 68 12.69 -1.04 13.78
N HIS A 69 12.35 -0.13 12.84
CA HIS A 69 12.59 -0.31 11.41
C HIS A 69 14.09 -0.47 11.12
N ASP A 70 14.41 -1.39 10.22
CA ASP A 70 15.79 -1.71 9.83
C ASP A 70 16.68 -2.19 10.99
N ASP A 71 16.13 -2.98 11.93
CA ASP A 71 16.92 -3.65 12.97
C ASP A 71 16.70 -5.16 12.94
N LYS A 72 17.81 -5.91 12.92
CA LYS A 72 17.87 -7.37 13.03
C LYS A 72 17.15 -8.16 11.93
N TYR A 73 16.90 -7.54 10.75
CA TYR A 73 16.35 -8.31 9.63
C TYR A 73 17.29 -9.48 9.22
N PRO A 74 16.78 -10.61 8.80
CA PRO A 74 15.37 -10.94 8.61
C PRO A 74 14.72 -11.67 9.79
N ASP A 75 15.13 -11.41 11.01
CA ASP A 75 14.48 -11.93 12.22
C ASP A 75 13.29 -11.05 12.61
N PHE A 76 12.12 -11.68 12.82
CA PHE A 76 10.84 -11.02 13.14
C PHE A 76 10.14 -11.78 14.27
N PHE A 77 10.83 -12.03 15.39
CA PHE A 77 10.32 -12.93 16.43
C PHE A 77 10.07 -12.26 17.78
N GLU A 78 10.31 -10.95 17.88
CA GLU A 78 10.13 -10.20 19.13
C GLU A 78 9.51 -8.83 18.82
N VAL A 79 8.42 -8.51 19.53
CA VAL A 79 7.81 -7.17 19.46
C VAL A 79 8.71 -6.18 20.21
N ASN A 80 8.84 -4.98 19.68
CA ASN A 80 9.61 -3.90 20.27
C ASN A 80 9.09 -3.57 21.67
N LYS A 81 9.92 -3.79 22.69
CA LYS A 81 9.56 -3.61 24.11
C LYS A 81 9.18 -2.18 24.47
N ALA A 82 9.70 -1.19 23.71
CA ALA A 82 9.38 0.21 23.93
C ALA A 82 7.93 0.57 23.52
N LEU A 83 7.24 -0.32 22.78
CA LEU A 83 5.85 -0.15 22.36
C LEU A 83 4.84 -0.76 23.38
N LYS A 84 5.33 -1.40 24.46
CA LYS A 84 4.46 -2.02 25.45
C LYS A 84 3.59 -0.97 26.14
N ARG A 85 2.28 -1.19 26.14
CA ARG A 85 1.29 -0.40 26.90
C ARG A 85 1.44 -0.66 28.40
N LYS A 86 1.00 0.30 29.20
CA LYS A 86 1.09 0.17 30.68
C LYS A 86 0.21 -0.96 31.21
N GLU A 87 -0.95 -1.14 30.60
CA GLU A 87 -2.00 -2.09 31.00
C GLU A 87 -1.63 -3.54 30.69
N ASP A 88 -0.71 -3.77 29.77
CA ASP A 88 -0.39 -5.10 29.27
C ASP A 88 0.84 -5.70 29.95
N LYS A 89 0.90 -7.03 30.00
CA LYS A 89 2.05 -7.75 30.58
C LYS A 89 3.27 -7.68 29.69
N THR A 90 3.07 -7.83 28.38
CA THR A 90 4.14 -7.89 27.37
C THR A 90 3.85 -6.97 26.19
N ALA A 91 4.86 -6.65 25.40
CA ALA A 91 4.68 -5.93 24.13
C ALA A 91 3.90 -6.76 23.10
N TYR A 92 3.98 -8.09 23.18
CA TYR A 92 3.16 -8.99 22.40
C TYR A 92 1.66 -8.81 22.70
N ASP A 93 1.28 -8.73 23.96
CA ASP A 93 -0.11 -8.50 24.38
C ASP A 93 -0.61 -7.16 23.85
N SER A 94 0.22 -6.12 23.89
CA SER A 94 -0.10 -4.79 23.35
C SER A 94 -0.33 -4.82 21.83
N PHE A 95 0.50 -5.57 21.11
CA PHE A 95 0.34 -5.71 19.66
C PHE A 95 -0.92 -6.48 19.32
N LYS A 96 -1.17 -7.60 20.01
CA LYS A 96 -2.40 -8.38 19.83
C LYS A 96 -3.65 -7.55 20.16
N TRP A 97 -3.60 -6.76 21.24
CA TRP A 97 -4.68 -5.83 21.59
C TRP A 97 -4.98 -4.86 20.46
N LEU A 98 -3.95 -4.21 19.87
CA LEU A 98 -4.16 -3.30 18.73
C LEU A 98 -4.82 -4.03 17.55
N SER A 99 -4.37 -5.25 17.25
CA SER A 99 -4.96 -6.07 16.18
C SER A 99 -6.44 -6.35 16.40
N ASP A 100 -6.82 -6.67 17.64
CA ASP A 100 -8.20 -6.99 17.98
C ASP A 100 -9.09 -5.73 18.03
N GLU A 101 -8.61 -4.63 18.60
CA GLU A 101 -9.35 -3.37 18.65
C GLU A 101 -9.58 -2.75 17.27
N ALA A 102 -8.57 -2.81 16.38
CA ALA A 102 -8.67 -2.27 15.03
C ALA A 102 -9.79 -2.91 14.19
N LYS A 103 -10.11 -4.18 14.43
CA LYS A 103 -11.22 -4.90 13.75
C LYS A 103 -12.56 -4.18 13.92
N LYS A 104 -12.80 -3.53 15.07
CA LYS A 104 -14.02 -2.75 15.36
C LYS A 104 -14.18 -1.54 14.42
N TYR A 105 -13.10 -1.14 13.76
CA TYR A 105 -13.03 0.00 12.84
C TYR A 105 -12.73 -0.43 11.40
N HIS A 106 -13.22 -1.60 10.98
CA HIS A 106 -13.02 -2.17 9.64
C HIS A 106 -11.56 -2.18 9.22
N SER A 107 -10.67 -2.47 10.16
CA SER A 107 -9.23 -2.34 9.98
C SER A 107 -8.52 -3.64 10.29
N VAL A 108 -7.61 -4.02 9.41
CA VAL A 108 -6.73 -5.18 9.51
C VAL A 108 -5.35 -4.67 9.88
N ILE A 109 -4.80 -5.19 10.97
CA ILE A 109 -3.42 -4.92 11.36
C ILE A 109 -2.54 -6.07 10.89
N SER A 110 -1.48 -5.73 10.20
CA SER A 110 -0.44 -6.64 9.80
C SER A 110 0.93 -5.96 9.87
N VAL A 111 1.93 -6.51 9.22
CA VAL A 111 3.32 -6.11 9.41
C VAL A 111 4.04 -5.82 8.10
N HIS A 112 4.96 -4.87 8.18
CA HIS A 112 6.04 -4.68 7.24
C HIS A 112 7.22 -5.55 7.69
N ILE A 113 7.67 -6.45 6.82
CA ILE A 113 8.83 -7.31 7.00
C ILE A 113 9.73 -7.26 5.78
N ASN A 114 10.90 -7.90 5.85
CA ASN A 114 11.87 -7.88 4.76
C ASN A 114 12.50 -9.28 4.59
N PHE A 115 12.44 -9.84 3.39
CA PHE A 115 13.09 -11.11 3.03
C PHE A 115 14.39 -10.92 2.27
N ASN A 116 14.76 -9.69 2.01
CA ASN A 116 15.86 -9.35 1.11
C ASN A 116 17.11 -8.83 1.82
N ASP A 117 16.94 -8.29 3.01
CA ASP A 117 18.01 -7.71 3.81
C ASP A 117 18.36 -8.58 5.01
N ALA A 118 19.67 -8.75 5.25
CA ALA A 118 20.20 -9.44 6.41
C ALA A 118 21.25 -8.55 7.09
N TYR A 119 21.03 -8.22 8.37
CA TYR A 119 21.93 -7.40 9.14
C TYR A 119 22.89 -8.26 9.97
N ASP A 120 24.14 -7.80 10.11
CA ASP A 120 25.17 -8.52 10.87
C ASP A 120 24.90 -8.64 12.39
N ASN A 121 23.86 -7.97 12.90
CA ASN A 121 23.37 -8.11 14.25
C ASN A 121 22.11 -8.96 14.41
N ALA A 122 21.62 -9.56 13.32
CA ALA A 122 20.48 -10.46 13.36
C ALA A 122 20.85 -11.75 14.12
N PRO A 123 20.01 -12.25 15.04
CA PRO A 123 20.26 -13.53 15.75
C PRO A 123 20.53 -14.70 14.81
N SER A 124 19.87 -14.74 13.65
CA SER A 124 20.04 -15.80 12.64
C SER A 124 21.15 -15.54 11.62
N PHE A 125 21.94 -14.46 11.75
CA PHE A 125 22.92 -14.09 10.70
C PHE A 125 23.90 -15.23 10.36
N ASP A 126 24.40 -15.96 11.35
CA ASP A 126 25.30 -17.10 11.14
C ASP A 126 24.63 -18.23 10.35
N ASP A 127 23.34 -18.44 10.53
CA ASP A 127 22.58 -19.43 9.75
C ASP A 127 22.49 -19.01 8.27
N PHE A 128 22.33 -17.71 8.01
CA PHE A 128 22.39 -17.18 6.63
C PHE A 128 23.76 -17.37 5.98
N VAL A 129 24.83 -17.17 6.74
CA VAL A 129 26.20 -17.41 6.27
C VAL A 129 26.41 -18.89 5.93
N LYS A 130 26.04 -19.79 6.85
CA LYS A 130 26.24 -21.25 6.75
C LYS A 130 25.38 -21.87 5.64
N SER A 131 24.14 -21.43 5.50
CA SER A 131 23.20 -21.98 4.52
C SER A 131 23.39 -21.46 3.07
N GLY A 132 24.33 -20.52 2.85
CA GLY A 132 24.50 -19.89 1.54
C GLY A 132 23.37 -18.92 1.19
N ALA A 133 22.61 -18.46 2.19
CA ALA A 133 21.48 -17.55 2.02
C ALA A 133 21.90 -16.07 1.86
N LEU A 134 23.18 -15.75 1.82
CA LEU A 134 23.69 -14.40 1.55
C LEU A 134 24.33 -14.31 0.16
N ILE A 135 24.15 -13.16 -0.49
CA ILE A 135 24.88 -12.83 -1.72
C ILE A 135 26.38 -12.76 -1.42
N ARG A 136 27.17 -13.41 -2.29
CA ARG A 136 28.63 -13.50 -2.15
C ARG A 136 29.36 -12.88 -3.34
N LYS A 137 30.53 -12.30 -3.03
CA LYS A 137 31.51 -11.83 -4.03
C LYS A 137 32.14 -13.03 -4.76
N LYS A 138 32.89 -12.77 -5.84
CA LYS A 138 33.65 -13.81 -6.60
C LYS A 138 34.62 -14.60 -5.72
N ASN A 139 35.16 -14.01 -4.66
CA ASN A 139 36.04 -14.65 -3.70
C ASN A 139 35.33 -15.48 -2.63
N GLY A 140 34.03 -15.69 -2.75
CA GLY A 140 33.21 -16.47 -1.83
C GLY A 140 32.81 -15.78 -0.53
N LYS A 141 33.33 -14.59 -0.22
CA LYS A 141 32.96 -13.86 1.01
C LYS A 141 31.57 -13.20 0.88
N PRO A 142 30.75 -13.15 1.93
CA PRO A 142 29.52 -12.40 1.94
C PRO A 142 29.73 -10.95 1.50
N ASN A 143 28.81 -10.40 0.72
CA ASN A 143 28.91 -9.06 0.14
C ASN A 143 28.04 -8.06 0.92
N PRO A 144 28.60 -7.27 1.84
CA PRO A 144 27.86 -6.15 2.43
C PRO A 144 27.63 -5.09 1.34
N ILE A 145 26.38 -4.73 1.15
CA ILE A 145 25.98 -3.81 0.07
C ILE A 145 25.77 -2.40 0.63
N GLU A 146 25.23 -2.31 1.83
CA GLU A 146 24.82 -1.04 2.43
C GLU A 146 25.12 -1.01 3.93
N LYS A 147 24.91 0.15 4.55
CA LYS A 147 24.90 0.33 6.00
C LYS A 147 23.63 1.05 6.40
N TYR A 148 22.87 0.46 7.34
CA TYR A 148 21.74 1.11 7.98
C TYR A 148 21.96 1.14 9.48
N ASN A 149 21.64 2.26 10.11
CA ASN A 149 21.75 2.42 11.57
C ASN A 149 23.11 1.94 12.15
N GLY A 150 24.21 2.13 11.38
CA GLY A 150 25.56 1.67 11.75
C GLY A 150 25.82 0.18 11.56
N ARG A 151 24.88 -0.60 11.05
CA ARG A 151 24.98 -2.05 10.78
C ARG A 151 25.28 -2.32 9.32
N LYS A 152 26.03 -3.39 9.04
CA LYS A 152 26.24 -3.85 7.67
C LYS A 152 25.01 -4.62 7.22
N CYS A 153 24.47 -4.20 6.07
CA CYS A 153 23.37 -4.87 5.39
C CYS A 153 23.91 -5.73 4.26
N TYR A 154 23.47 -6.98 4.24
CA TYR A 154 23.74 -7.97 3.18
C TYR A 154 22.43 -8.29 2.49
N LYS A 155 22.45 -8.49 1.17
CA LYS A 155 21.28 -8.98 0.45
C LYS A 155 21.20 -10.50 0.50
N THR A 156 19.98 -11.02 0.61
CA THR A 156 19.77 -12.47 0.66
C THR A 156 19.90 -13.10 -0.72
N CYS A 157 20.46 -14.30 -0.74
CA CYS A 157 20.45 -15.19 -1.88
C CYS A 157 19.17 -16.04 -1.82
N HIS A 158 18.13 -15.65 -2.52
CA HIS A 158 16.81 -16.32 -2.43
C HIS A 158 16.91 -17.83 -2.71
N LYS A 159 17.79 -18.25 -3.65
CA LYS A 159 18.01 -19.68 -3.94
C LYS A 159 18.55 -20.39 -2.71
N GLY A 160 19.65 -19.92 -2.14
CA GLY A 160 20.24 -20.52 -0.93
C GLY A 160 19.26 -20.44 0.26
N TYR A 161 18.56 -19.33 0.43
CA TYR A 161 17.59 -19.13 1.50
C TYR A 161 16.43 -20.14 1.43
N TYR A 162 15.88 -20.37 0.22
CA TYR A 162 14.78 -21.32 0.03
C TYR A 162 15.24 -22.79 0.03
N GLU A 163 16.29 -23.14 -0.71
CA GLU A 163 16.73 -24.52 -0.91
C GLU A 163 17.34 -25.13 0.35
N SER A 164 17.96 -24.34 1.23
CA SER A 164 18.42 -24.80 2.55
C SER A 164 17.28 -25.07 3.55
N GLY A 165 16.05 -24.71 3.21
CA GLY A 165 14.89 -24.77 4.09
C GLY A 165 14.88 -23.67 5.18
N LEU A 166 15.87 -22.78 5.24
CA LEU A 166 15.94 -21.72 6.25
C LEU A 166 14.73 -20.78 6.16
N PHE A 167 14.34 -20.38 4.93
CA PHE A 167 13.17 -19.54 4.71
C PHE A 167 11.90 -20.13 5.32
N LYS A 168 11.65 -21.42 5.05
CA LYS A 168 10.45 -22.10 5.56
C LYS A 168 10.44 -22.15 7.08
N ARG A 169 11.56 -22.53 7.71
CA ARG A 169 11.65 -22.58 9.18
C ARG A 169 11.44 -21.21 9.83
N GLN A 170 12.02 -20.15 9.24
CA GLN A 170 11.83 -18.79 9.79
C GLN A 170 10.40 -18.30 9.60
N PHE A 171 9.80 -18.55 8.42
CA PHE A 171 8.43 -18.12 8.17
C PHE A 171 7.42 -18.89 9.02
N ASP A 172 7.60 -20.21 9.18
CA ASP A 172 6.75 -21.01 10.08
C ASP A 172 6.87 -20.50 11.53
N ARG A 173 8.10 -20.30 12.01
CA ARG A 173 8.32 -19.72 13.35
C ARG A 173 7.65 -18.35 13.52
N PHE A 174 7.71 -17.50 12.50
CA PHE A 174 7.03 -16.19 12.51
C PHE A 174 5.51 -16.36 12.62
N ALA A 175 4.92 -17.21 11.80
CA ALA A 175 3.48 -17.47 11.80
C ALA A 175 3.02 -18.10 13.14
N ASP A 176 3.80 -19.02 13.71
CA ASP A 176 3.51 -19.64 15.00
C ASP A 176 3.66 -18.63 16.16
N THR A 177 4.63 -17.71 16.07
CA THR A 177 4.87 -16.68 17.10
C THR A 177 3.74 -15.62 17.08
N PHE A 178 3.23 -15.28 15.90
CA PHE A 178 2.21 -14.25 15.72
C PHE A 178 0.99 -14.78 14.95
N PRO A 179 0.22 -15.72 15.50
CA PRO A 179 -0.90 -16.33 14.78
C PRO A 179 -1.93 -15.30 14.35
N PHE A 180 -2.17 -14.23 15.08
CA PHE A 180 -3.09 -13.16 14.71
C PHE A 180 -2.62 -12.37 13.47
N ILE A 181 -1.31 -12.35 13.15
CA ILE A 181 -0.79 -11.80 11.90
C ILE A 181 -1.02 -12.78 10.75
N ALA A 182 -0.81 -14.07 10.97
CA ALA A 182 -1.15 -15.08 9.97
C ALA A 182 -2.66 -15.07 9.65
N GLU A 183 -3.52 -14.95 10.66
CA GLU A 183 -4.98 -14.81 10.52
C GLU A 183 -5.40 -13.53 9.79
N SER A 184 -4.58 -12.47 9.82
CA SER A 184 -4.84 -11.25 9.04
C SER A 184 -4.88 -11.52 7.53
N GLY A 185 -4.29 -12.62 7.09
CA GLY A 185 -4.29 -13.06 5.70
C GLY A 185 -3.45 -12.21 4.75
N THR A 186 -2.63 -11.30 5.26
CA THR A 186 -1.79 -10.42 4.44
C THR A 186 -0.53 -9.98 5.18
N ILE A 187 0.57 -9.75 4.47
CA ILE A 187 1.81 -9.14 4.98
C ILE A 187 2.38 -8.20 3.91
N HIS A 188 3.18 -7.23 4.33
CA HIS A 188 3.98 -6.42 3.41
C HIS A 188 5.44 -6.82 3.48
N VAL A 189 6.01 -7.18 2.33
CA VAL A 189 7.43 -7.48 2.18
C VAL A 189 8.12 -6.36 1.45
N ASP A 190 8.97 -5.64 2.16
CA ASP A 190 9.81 -4.59 1.61
C ASP A 190 10.82 -5.16 0.61
N ASN A 191 11.13 -4.38 -0.42
CA ASN A 191 12.24 -4.61 -1.34
C ASN A 191 12.51 -6.09 -1.71
N PHE A 192 11.53 -6.77 -2.30
CA PHE A 192 11.65 -8.18 -2.64
C PHE A 192 12.30 -8.39 -4.02
N GLN A 193 13.48 -7.81 -4.22
CA GLN A 193 14.24 -7.85 -5.47
C GLN A 193 15.19 -9.05 -5.56
N CYS A 194 15.59 -9.40 -6.79
CA CYS A 194 16.54 -10.47 -7.07
C CYS A 194 17.92 -9.91 -7.45
N TYR A 195 18.97 -10.47 -6.86
CA TYR A 195 20.36 -10.09 -7.08
C TYR A 195 21.16 -11.29 -7.59
N LYS A 196 22.20 -11.07 -8.42
CA LYS A 196 23.14 -12.14 -8.80
C LYS A 196 24.00 -12.56 -7.62
N ASN A 197 24.21 -13.85 -7.45
CA ASN A 197 25.24 -14.38 -6.57
C ASN A 197 26.45 -14.84 -7.39
N TYR A 198 27.66 -14.57 -6.91
CA TYR A 198 28.88 -14.85 -7.68
C TYR A 198 29.62 -16.11 -7.22
N ALA A 199 29.40 -16.60 -5.99
CA ALA A 199 30.09 -17.78 -5.50
C ALA A 199 29.25 -18.55 -4.44
N PRO A 200 28.62 -19.70 -4.77
CA PRO A 200 28.54 -20.23 -6.15
C PRO A 200 27.73 -19.28 -7.05
N TYR A 201 27.96 -19.33 -8.34
CA TYR A 201 27.20 -18.50 -9.27
C TYR A 201 25.72 -18.88 -9.26
N VAL A 202 24.85 -17.90 -9.05
CA VAL A 202 23.39 -18.03 -9.18
C VAL A 202 22.90 -16.90 -10.06
N SER A 203 22.25 -17.25 -11.15
CA SER A 203 21.70 -16.30 -12.11
C SER A 203 20.48 -15.58 -11.56
N ILE A 204 20.13 -14.43 -12.13
CA ILE A 204 18.89 -13.72 -11.81
C ILE A 204 17.65 -14.61 -12.01
N LYS A 205 17.63 -15.44 -13.06
CA LYS A 205 16.52 -16.37 -13.34
C LYS A 205 16.33 -17.41 -12.22
N GLU A 206 17.41 -17.95 -11.68
CA GLU A 206 17.33 -18.88 -10.55
C GLU A 206 16.87 -18.18 -9.28
N MET A 207 17.33 -16.94 -9.03
CA MET A 207 16.84 -16.12 -7.92
C MET A 207 15.34 -15.84 -8.03
N GLN A 208 14.88 -15.49 -9.23
CA GLN A 208 13.46 -15.25 -9.53
C GLN A 208 12.62 -16.50 -9.29
N ASN A 209 13.10 -17.68 -9.75
CA ASN A 209 12.43 -18.96 -9.49
C ASN A 209 12.32 -19.26 -8.00
N ALA A 210 13.37 -18.99 -7.23
CA ALA A 210 13.35 -19.18 -5.77
C ALA A 210 12.39 -18.19 -5.11
N ARG A 211 12.42 -16.92 -5.49
CA ARG A 211 11.46 -15.92 -5.00
C ARG A 211 10.02 -16.35 -5.26
N ARG A 212 9.70 -16.86 -6.45
CA ARG A 212 8.37 -17.39 -6.75
C ARG A 212 7.98 -18.51 -5.79
N LYS A 213 8.87 -19.46 -5.51
CA LYS A 213 8.62 -20.53 -4.54
C LYS A 213 8.40 -20.00 -3.12
N MET A 214 9.12 -18.93 -2.72
CA MET A 214 8.89 -18.25 -1.45
C MET A 214 7.49 -17.64 -1.39
N ILE A 215 7.05 -16.95 -2.44
CA ILE A 215 5.69 -16.40 -2.56
C ILE A 215 4.64 -17.49 -2.49
N GLU A 216 4.81 -18.58 -3.26
CA GLU A 216 3.90 -19.74 -3.25
C GLU A 216 3.82 -20.37 -1.87
N TYR A 217 4.94 -20.45 -1.14
CA TYR A 217 4.96 -20.97 0.22
C TYR A 217 4.15 -20.11 1.19
N VAL A 218 4.35 -18.81 1.18
CA VAL A 218 3.58 -17.88 2.01
C VAL A 218 2.09 -17.94 1.66
N LYS A 219 1.75 -17.98 0.38
CA LYS A 219 0.36 -18.14 -0.07
C LYS A 219 -0.25 -19.47 0.35
N SER A 220 0.53 -20.56 0.43
CA SER A 220 0.04 -21.86 0.91
C SER A 220 -0.35 -21.84 2.39
N LYS A 221 0.12 -20.84 3.16
CA LYS A 221 -0.30 -20.55 4.54
C LYS A 221 -1.53 -19.62 4.60
N GLY A 222 -2.17 -19.33 3.47
CA GLY A 222 -3.35 -18.43 3.42
C GLY A 222 -3.01 -16.94 3.50
N ILE A 223 -1.76 -16.55 3.28
CA ILE A 223 -1.29 -15.17 3.45
C ILE A 223 -0.95 -14.55 2.09
N ASP A 224 -1.53 -13.40 1.80
CA ASP A 224 -1.16 -12.57 0.66
C ASP A 224 0.11 -11.76 0.95
N ILE A 225 0.89 -11.46 -0.09
CA ILE A 225 2.06 -10.60 0.01
C ILE A 225 1.84 -9.34 -0.81
N THR A 226 1.90 -8.17 -0.17
CA THR A 226 2.13 -6.90 -0.86
C THR A 226 3.62 -6.56 -0.87
N SER A 227 4.08 -5.81 -1.87
CA SER A 227 5.50 -5.42 -1.95
C SER A 227 5.69 -4.10 -2.69
N GLU A 228 6.81 -3.43 -2.45
CA GLU A 228 7.14 -2.14 -3.06
C GLU A 228 7.76 -2.28 -4.46
N PHE A 229 8.49 -3.35 -4.73
CA PHE A 229 9.26 -3.53 -5.95
C PHE A 229 8.74 -4.71 -6.76
N THR A 230 7.57 -4.53 -7.35
CA THR A 230 6.89 -5.55 -8.15
C THR A 230 6.89 -5.22 -9.64
N TYR A 231 7.93 -4.56 -10.16
CA TYR A 231 7.89 -4.02 -11.51
C TYR A 231 8.83 -4.72 -12.49
N LYS A 232 8.43 -4.62 -13.75
CA LYS A 232 9.27 -4.85 -14.92
C LYS A 232 10.20 -3.66 -15.07
N GLU A 233 11.48 -3.86 -14.96
CA GLU A 233 12.45 -2.79 -15.15
C GLU A 233 12.37 -2.22 -16.57
N SER A 234 12.30 -0.90 -16.66
CA SER A 234 12.46 -0.25 -17.94
C SER A 234 13.92 0.10 -18.19
N ASN A 235 14.35 -0.05 -19.44
CA ASN A 235 15.68 0.33 -19.93
C ASN A 235 16.02 1.83 -19.80
N THR A 236 15.17 2.66 -19.22
CA THR A 236 15.32 4.13 -19.16
C THR A 236 15.81 4.69 -17.84
N LEU A 237 16.03 3.89 -16.81
CA LEU A 237 16.99 4.25 -15.75
C LEU A 237 18.42 4.01 -16.25
N ALA A 238 18.53 4.12 -17.55
CA ALA A 238 19.65 3.90 -18.36
C ALA A 238 20.82 4.66 -17.86
N ASN A 239 21.83 4.35 -17.34
CA ASN A 239 23.19 4.88 -17.11
C ASN A 239 23.61 5.24 -15.69
N LYS A 240 22.81 4.99 -14.62
CA LYS A 240 23.37 5.14 -13.28
C LYS A 240 23.25 3.85 -12.47
N PRO A 241 24.31 3.37 -11.81
CA PRO A 241 24.17 2.27 -10.84
C PRO A 241 23.23 2.73 -9.73
N ILE A 242 22.25 1.88 -9.37
CA ILE A 242 21.41 2.11 -8.21
C ILE A 242 22.09 1.39 -7.05
N PHE A 243 22.34 2.07 -5.95
CA PHE A 243 23.07 1.53 -4.78
C PHE A 243 24.43 0.91 -5.12
N GLY A 244 25.14 1.44 -6.12
CA GLY A 244 26.47 0.92 -6.51
C GLY A 244 26.48 -0.44 -7.21
N LEU A 245 25.31 -1.00 -7.56
CA LEU A 245 25.17 -2.26 -8.26
C LEU A 245 24.96 -2.07 -9.76
N PRO A 246 25.52 -2.97 -10.62
CA PRO A 246 25.27 -2.98 -12.05
C PRO A 246 23.78 -3.16 -12.34
N ARG A 247 23.32 -2.59 -13.45
CA ARG A 247 21.92 -2.58 -13.89
C ARG A 247 21.25 -3.92 -14.03
N ASP A 248 22.00 -4.91 -14.49
CA ASP A 248 21.50 -6.25 -14.72
C ASP A 248 21.15 -7.00 -13.41
N HIS A 249 21.44 -6.39 -12.24
CA HIS A 249 21.02 -6.90 -10.94
C HIS A 249 19.53 -6.70 -10.65
N PHE A 250 18.85 -5.80 -11.34
CA PHE A 250 17.49 -5.38 -11.05
C PHE A 250 16.45 -5.86 -12.07
N LYS A 251 16.70 -6.92 -12.79
CA LYS A 251 15.74 -7.47 -13.74
C LYS A 251 14.69 -8.30 -13.02
N SER A 252 13.47 -7.77 -12.91
CA SER A 252 12.29 -8.57 -12.60
C SER A 252 11.40 -8.68 -13.83
N SER A 253 10.78 -9.84 -13.99
CA SER A 253 9.77 -10.10 -15.00
C SER A 253 8.39 -10.10 -14.33
N PRO A 254 7.31 -9.72 -15.02
CA PRO A 254 5.95 -9.88 -14.50
C PRO A 254 5.65 -11.30 -14.06
N MET A 255 6.29 -12.29 -14.68
CA MET A 255 6.17 -13.72 -14.35
C MET A 255 6.73 -14.05 -12.96
N ASP A 256 7.71 -13.29 -12.48
CA ASP A 256 8.41 -13.55 -11.21
C ASP A 256 7.68 -12.96 -10.02
N THR A 257 6.76 -12.04 -10.28
CA THR A 257 5.95 -11.35 -9.27
C THR A 257 4.51 -11.85 -9.23
N VAL A 258 4.21 -12.96 -9.90
CA VAL A 258 2.88 -13.59 -9.83
C VAL A 258 2.55 -13.89 -8.39
N GLY A 259 1.47 -13.29 -7.90
CA GLY A 259 1.03 -13.41 -6.51
C GLY A 259 1.51 -12.31 -5.58
N LEU A 260 2.41 -11.42 -6.01
CA LEU A 260 2.70 -10.19 -5.29
C LEU A 260 1.67 -9.11 -5.64
N ILE A 261 1.27 -8.36 -4.62
CA ILE A 261 0.35 -7.24 -4.76
C ILE A 261 1.16 -5.97 -4.62
N PRO A 262 1.19 -5.13 -5.63
CA PRO A 262 1.99 -3.91 -5.60
C PRO A 262 1.43 -2.88 -4.62
N MET A 263 2.30 -2.27 -3.83
CA MET A 263 1.92 -1.31 -2.81
C MET A 263 2.75 -0.03 -2.82
N SER A 264 3.50 0.31 -3.80
CA SER A 264 4.22 1.57 -3.78
C SER A 264 4.44 2.18 -5.15
N TRP A 265 4.80 3.44 -5.12
CA TRP A 265 5.03 4.33 -6.25
C TRP A 265 6.19 3.96 -7.19
N TRP A 266 6.99 2.98 -6.85
CA TRP A 266 8.07 2.47 -7.70
C TRP A 266 7.59 1.42 -8.71
N CYS A 267 6.31 1.06 -8.70
CA CYS A 267 5.89 -0.25 -9.12
C CYS A 267 5.60 -0.45 -10.59
N TYR A 268 5.34 0.57 -11.43
CA TYR A 268 4.86 0.24 -12.78
C TYR A 268 5.36 1.09 -13.91
N ARG A 269 5.95 0.40 -14.88
CA ARG A 269 5.83 0.74 -16.28
C ARG A 269 5.07 -0.38 -16.97
N MET A 270 3.82 -0.15 -17.23
CA MET A 270 2.98 -1.04 -18.00
C MET A 270 2.67 -0.39 -19.35
N THR A 271 2.62 -1.20 -20.38
CA THR A 271 2.07 -0.80 -21.66
C THR A 271 0.56 -0.60 -21.53
N ASP A 272 -0.03 0.16 -22.43
CA ASP A 272 -1.49 0.37 -22.45
C ASP A 272 -2.24 -0.96 -22.55
N LYS A 273 -1.70 -1.94 -23.30
CA LYS A 273 -2.24 -3.29 -23.40
C LYS A 273 -2.24 -4.00 -22.04
N GLU A 274 -1.10 -4.00 -21.34
CA GLU A 274 -1.00 -4.60 -20.02
C GLU A 274 -1.96 -3.96 -19.00
N LEU A 275 -2.13 -2.61 -19.07
CA LEU A 275 -3.07 -1.89 -18.22
C LEU A 275 -4.54 -2.26 -18.48
N LEU A 276 -4.90 -2.56 -19.73
CA LEU A 276 -6.25 -3.01 -20.08
C LEU A 276 -6.52 -4.46 -19.68
N GLU A 277 -5.50 -5.31 -19.78
CA GLU A 277 -5.61 -6.75 -19.52
C GLU A 277 -5.53 -7.09 -18.03
N THR A 278 -4.92 -6.23 -17.21
CA THR A 278 -4.67 -6.54 -15.81
C THR A 278 -5.87 -6.19 -14.95
N SER A 279 -6.27 -7.15 -14.12
CA SER A 279 -7.37 -6.96 -13.19
C SER A 279 -7.08 -5.82 -12.20
N PRO A 280 -8.03 -4.89 -11.97
CA PRO A 280 -7.92 -3.89 -10.91
C PRO A 280 -7.65 -4.47 -9.53
N LYS A 281 -8.09 -5.70 -9.26
CA LYS A 281 -7.90 -6.40 -7.96
C LYS A 281 -6.44 -6.65 -7.59
N ILE A 282 -5.53 -6.58 -8.56
CA ILE A 282 -4.09 -6.71 -8.34
C ILE A 282 -3.45 -5.36 -7.99
N TYR A 283 -4.12 -4.25 -8.30
CA TYR A 283 -3.60 -2.91 -8.03
C TYR A 283 -4.09 -2.38 -6.69
N CYS A 284 -3.44 -2.85 -5.67
CA CYS A 284 -3.47 -2.18 -4.41
C CYS A 284 -2.64 -0.90 -4.53
N GLN A 285 -3.28 0.23 -4.72
CA GLN A 285 -2.70 1.54 -4.48
C GLN A 285 -1.30 1.79 -5.07
N GLY A 286 -0.92 1.04 -6.11
CA GLY A 286 0.34 1.31 -6.80
C GLY A 286 0.28 2.65 -7.47
N THR A 287 1.12 3.57 -7.04
CA THR A 287 1.37 4.79 -7.78
C THR A 287 2.12 4.39 -9.04
N PHE A 288 1.57 4.74 -10.18
CA PHE A 288 2.32 4.59 -11.42
C PHE A 288 3.49 5.58 -11.39
N ARG A 289 4.66 5.13 -11.78
CA ARG A 289 5.84 6.01 -11.90
C ARG A 289 5.61 7.17 -12.88
N GLU A 290 4.73 6.98 -13.85
CA GLU A 290 4.34 8.03 -14.79
C GLU A 290 3.20 8.87 -14.23
N LYS A 291 3.46 10.14 -13.99
CA LYS A 291 2.47 11.14 -13.54
C LYS A 291 1.17 11.09 -14.36
N THR A 292 1.29 10.86 -15.67
CA THR A 292 0.16 10.73 -16.60
C THR A 292 -0.78 9.60 -16.19
N LEU A 293 -0.24 8.41 -15.87
CA LEU A 293 -1.04 7.27 -15.44
C LEU A 293 -1.64 7.47 -14.05
N ASN A 294 -0.92 8.12 -13.14
CA ASN A 294 -1.48 8.50 -11.84
C ASN A 294 -2.66 9.46 -11.97
N ASN A 295 -2.59 10.37 -12.93
CA ASN A 295 -3.69 11.29 -13.19
C ASN A 295 -4.92 10.62 -13.80
N ILE A 296 -4.77 9.47 -14.47
CA ILE A 296 -5.88 8.72 -15.10
C ILE A 296 -6.47 7.71 -14.12
N PHE A 297 -5.62 6.98 -13.38
CA PHE A 297 -6.05 5.82 -12.58
C PHE A 297 -6.07 6.10 -11.08
N TYR A 298 -5.63 7.27 -10.64
CA TYR A 298 -5.58 7.70 -9.25
C TYR A 298 -4.91 6.65 -8.36
N GLY A 299 -3.60 6.72 -8.29
CA GLY A 299 -2.82 5.84 -7.42
C GLY A 299 -2.98 6.14 -5.94
N ASN A 300 -2.16 5.50 -5.15
CA ASN A 300 -2.20 5.56 -3.70
C ASN A 300 -2.13 6.99 -3.13
N MET A 301 -2.85 7.20 -2.05
CA MET A 301 -2.86 8.46 -1.31
C MET A 301 -1.65 8.67 -0.38
N HIS A 302 -0.72 7.72 -0.27
CA HIS A 302 0.45 7.81 0.64
C HIS A 302 0.10 8.23 2.08
N GLY A 303 -0.86 7.54 2.69
CA GLY A 303 -1.32 7.87 4.03
C GLY A 303 -0.21 7.90 5.09
N GLU A 304 0.83 7.09 4.92
CA GLU A 304 2.01 7.08 5.77
C GLU A 304 2.82 8.39 5.76
N ASP A 305 2.71 9.19 4.70
CA ASP A 305 3.36 10.52 4.64
C ASP A 305 2.50 11.61 5.27
N ILE A 306 1.20 11.37 5.41
CA ILE A 306 0.23 12.31 5.97
C ILE A 306 0.09 12.12 7.48
N VAL A 307 -0.04 10.88 7.94
CA VAL A 307 -0.31 10.54 9.35
C VAL A 307 1.00 10.52 10.14
N LYS A 308 1.44 11.69 10.53
CA LYS A 308 2.66 11.92 11.32
C LYS A 308 2.39 12.90 12.47
N LYS A 309 3.06 12.71 13.60
CA LYS A 309 2.93 13.59 14.77
C LYS A 309 3.35 15.04 14.52
N ASP A 310 4.25 15.25 13.59
CA ASP A 310 4.74 16.57 13.19
C ASP A 310 3.91 17.25 12.09
N ASN A 311 2.80 16.62 11.65
CA ASN A 311 1.82 17.21 10.75
C ASN A 311 0.56 17.62 11.54
N PRO A 312 0.40 18.87 11.97
CA PRO A 312 -0.77 19.32 12.70
C PRO A 312 -2.05 19.33 11.87
N ASP A 313 -1.93 19.46 10.54
CA ASP A 313 -3.05 19.52 9.59
C ASP A 313 -3.39 18.14 8.97
N TRP A 314 -2.86 17.04 9.51
CA TRP A 314 -2.99 15.71 8.92
C TRP A 314 -4.45 15.30 8.62
N ILE A 315 -5.42 15.77 9.40
CA ILE A 315 -6.84 15.46 9.17
C ILE A 315 -7.32 16.07 7.86
N ASN A 316 -7.04 17.35 7.62
CA ASN A 316 -7.42 18.03 6.38
C ASN A 316 -6.67 17.45 5.17
N ASP A 317 -5.38 17.16 5.32
CA ASP A 317 -4.56 16.52 4.30
C ASP A 317 -5.08 15.12 4.00
N PHE A 318 -5.55 14.38 5.02
CA PHE A 318 -6.11 13.05 4.84
C PHE A 318 -7.48 13.08 4.15
N ILE A 319 -8.37 14.01 4.53
CA ILE A 319 -9.65 14.23 3.84
C ILE A 319 -9.41 14.59 2.37
N TYR A 320 -8.47 15.49 2.11
CA TYR A 320 -8.07 15.83 0.73
C TYR A 320 -7.60 14.60 -0.06
N ALA A 321 -6.66 13.84 0.49
CA ALA A 321 -6.12 12.66 -0.18
C ALA A 321 -7.19 11.56 -0.37
N PHE A 322 -8.04 11.32 0.62
CA PHE A 322 -9.16 10.41 0.52
C PHE A 322 -10.11 10.83 -0.59
N ALA A 323 -10.58 12.07 -0.60
CA ALA A 323 -11.53 12.56 -1.60
C ALA A 323 -10.94 12.59 -3.01
N THR A 324 -9.68 13.06 -3.18
CA THR A 324 -9.13 13.37 -4.51
C THR A 324 -8.33 12.24 -5.15
N TYR A 325 -7.89 11.22 -4.37
CA TYR A 325 -7.16 10.03 -4.86
C TYR A 325 -7.89 8.73 -4.57
N GLN A 326 -8.26 8.45 -3.30
CA GLN A 326 -8.82 7.16 -2.93
C GLN A 326 -10.20 6.94 -3.53
N VAL A 327 -11.12 7.88 -3.37
CA VAL A 327 -12.49 7.79 -3.91
C VAL A 327 -12.49 7.66 -5.43
N PRO A 328 -11.78 8.51 -6.21
CA PRO A 328 -11.68 8.33 -7.66
C PRO A 328 -11.04 6.99 -8.07
N GLY A 329 -10.00 6.55 -7.36
CA GLY A 329 -9.34 5.27 -7.63
C GLY A 329 -10.28 4.09 -7.45
N HIS A 330 -11.02 4.03 -6.34
CA HIS A 330 -12.01 2.97 -6.09
C HIS A 330 -13.15 3.02 -7.11
N TYR A 331 -13.66 4.21 -7.44
CA TYR A 331 -14.70 4.37 -8.45
C TYR A 331 -14.25 3.82 -9.82
N LEU A 332 -13.07 4.20 -10.30
CA LEU A 332 -12.56 3.71 -11.57
C LEU A 332 -12.19 2.23 -11.56
N ASN A 333 -11.73 1.71 -10.41
CA ASN A 333 -11.42 0.29 -10.26
C ASN A 333 -12.67 -0.60 -10.22
N SER A 334 -13.84 -0.05 -9.87
CA SER A 334 -15.13 -0.77 -9.95
C SER A 334 -15.63 -0.94 -11.39
N LEU A 335 -15.06 -0.21 -12.36
CA LEU A 335 -15.45 -0.20 -13.75
C LEU A 335 -14.49 -1.02 -14.61
N LYS A 336 -15.01 -1.56 -15.73
CA LYS A 336 -14.19 -2.23 -16.74
C LYS A 336 -13.43 -1.17 -17.56
N ARG A 337 -12.11 -1.31 -17.69
CA ARG A 337 -11.31 -0.54 -18.65
C ARG A 337 -11.61 -0.99 -20.05
N VAL A 338 -11.95 -0.06 -20.93
CA VAL A 338 -12.36 -0.34 -22.32
C VAL A 338 -11.23 -0.01 -23.30
N ALA A 339 -10.68 1.20 -23.22
CA ALA A 339 -9.62 1.64 -24.10
C ALA A 339 -8.74 2.70 -23.47
N ILE A 340 -7.45 2.70 -23.79
CA ILE A 340 -6.51 3.77 -23.45
C ILE A 340 -6.10 4.45 -24.76
N LYS A 341 -6.27 5.77 -24.83
CA LYS A 341 -6.05 6.57 -26.04
C LYS A 341 -5.25 7.83 -25.74
N GLY A 342 -4.72 8.46 -26.78
CA GLY A 342 -3.93 9.68 -26.67
C GLY A 342 -2.48 9.45 -26.27
N ARG A 343 -1.70 10.54 -26.18
CA ARG A 343 -0.28 10.51 -25.86
C ARG A 343 0.05 11.50 -24.75
N VAL A 344 0.94 11.12 -23.85
CA VAL A 344 1.44 11.97 -22.74
C VAL A 344 0.28 12.70 -22.03
N ASN A 345 0.31 14.02 -21.96
CA ASN A 345 -0.67 14.83 -21.21
C ASN A 345 -2.11 14.76 -21.77
N ASN A 346 -2.30 14.36 -23.03
CA ASN A 346 -3.62 14.16 -23.63
C ASN A 346 -4.10 12.70 -23.55
N LYS A 347 -3.42 11.86 -22.80
CA LYS A 347 -3.81 10.47 -22.57
C LYS A 347 -5.10 10.42 -21.75
N PHE A 348 -5.97 9.46 -22.07
CA PHE A 348 -7.20 9.18 -21.33
C PHE A 348 -7.55 7.70 -21.38
N CYS A 349 -8.36 7.25 -20.45
CA CYS A 349 -8.92 5.90 -20.41
C CYS A 349 -10.44 5.97 -20.46
N GLU A 350 -11.02 5.18 -21.36
CA GLU A 350 -12.45 4.92 -21.42
C GLU A 350 -12.77 3.70 -20.55
N PHE A 351 -13.83 3.81 -19.78
CA PHE A 351 -14.35 2.77 -18.91
C PHE A 351 -15.78 2.40 -19.30
N SER A 352 -16.32 1.31 -18.73
CA SER A 352 -17.75 1.01 -18.83
C SER A 352 -18.61 2.18 -18.32
N ASP A 353 -19.92 2.09 -18.60
CA ASP A 353 -20.93 3.05 -18.13
C ASP A 353 -20.71 4.51 -18.57
N GLY A 354 -20.06 4.69 -19.74
CA GLY A 354 -19.80 6.01 -20.31
C GLY A 354 -18.83 6.88 -19.53
N VAL A 355 -17.99 6.26 -18.67
CA VAL A 355 -17.01 6.98 -17.86
C VAL A 355 -15.70 7.14 -18.61
N VAL A 356 -15.13 8.35 -18.58
CA VAL A 356 -13.83 8.66 -19.16
C VAL A 356 -12.97 9.43 -18.16
N SER A 357 -11.73 8.95 -17.95
CA SER A 357 -10.74 9.62 -17.08
C SER A 357 -9.59 10.17 -17.91
N TYR A 358 -9.31 11.46 -17.76
CA TYR A 358 -8.31 12.22 -18.51
C TYR A 358 -7.09 12.58 -17.66
N ALA A 359 -5.90 12.41 -18.23
CA ALA A 359 -4.66 12.87 -17.58
C ALA A 359 -4.62 14.40 -17.45
N LYS A 360 -5.04 15.11 -18.50
CA LYS A 360 -5.10 16.57 -18.51
C LYS A 360 -6.20 17.07 -17.58
N GLY A 361 -5.82 17.90 -16.60
CA GLY A 361 -6.73 18.45 -15.60
C GLY A 361 -7.20 17.43 -14.56
N ARG A 362 -6.73 16.17 -14.57
CA ARG A 362 -7.21 15.11 -13.67
C ARG A 362 -8.74 15.05 -13.66
N LYS A 363 -9.34 15.04 -14.85
CA LYS A 363 -10.78 15.16 -15.04
C LYS A 363 -11.42 13.78 -15.23
N ILE A 364 -12.61 13.59 -14.66
CA ILE A 364 -13.47 12.43 -14.91
C ILE A 364 -14.82 12.92 -15.38
N THR A 365 -15.33 12.27 -16.44
CA THR A 365 -16.68 12.50 -16.96
C THR A 365 -17.48 11.21 -16.96
N LYS A 366 -18.82 11.31 -16.81
CA LYS A 366 -19.78 10.22 -17.05
C LYS A 366 -20.83 10.71 -18.04
N ASN A 367 -21.01 9.98 -19.14
CA ASN A 367 -21.88 10.37 -20.25
C ASN A 367 -21.66 11.84 -20.70
N GLY A 368 -20.37 12.25 -20.79
CA GLY A 368 -19.97 13.61 -21.15
C GLY A 368 -20.13 14.68 -20.06
N LYS A 369 -20.78 14.37 -18.93
CA LYS A 369 -20.93 15.30 -17.79
C LYS A 369 -19.73 15.19 -16.85
N ILE A 370 -19.22 16.33 -16.39
CA ILE A 370 -18.09 16.38 -15.45
C ILE A 370 -18.57 15.91 -14.07
N ILE A 371 -17.84 14.95 -13.50
CA ILE A 371 -18.03 14.47 -12.12
C ILE A 371 -16.78 14.70 -11.27
N LYS A 372 -15.65 15.02 -11.89
CA LYS A 372 -14.42 15.48 -11.24
C LYS A 372 -13.65 16.39 -12.18
N ASP A 373 -13.14 17.52 -11.67
CA ASP A 373 -12.30 18.48 -12.39
C ASP A 373 -11.19 18.97 -11.44
N GLY A 374 -9.95 18.54 -11.71
CA GLY A 374 -8.84 18.79 -10.81
C GLY A 374 -9.11 18.23 -9.41
N ASP A 375 -9.11 19.12 -8.42
CA ASP A 375 -9.34 18.79 -7.02
C ASP A 375 -10.77 19.15 -6.54
N THR A 376 -11.70 19.28 -7.49
CA THR A 376 -13.13 19.46 -7.22
C THR A 376 -13.90 18.24 -7.74
N LEU A 377 -14.77 17.64 -6.94
CA LEU A 377 -15.45 16.40 -7.31
C LEU A 377 -16.83 16.24 -6.64
N PHE A 378 -17.67 15.48 -7.35
CA PHE A 378 -18.90 14.87 -6.88
C PHE A 378 -18.97 13.47 -7.48
N LEU A 379 -18.45 12.48 -6.74
CA LEU A 379 -18.23 11.12 -7.25
C LEU A 379 -19.06 10.09 -6.50
N PRO A 380 -19.64 9.10 -7.20
CA PRO A 380 -20.26 7.96 -6.55
C PRO A 380 -19.29 7.28 -5.57
N PHE A 381 -19.75 6.99 -4.37
CA PHE A 381 -19.03 6.24 -3.36
C PHE A 381 -19.39 4.76 -3.48
N VAL A 382 -18.53 3.97 -4.14
CA VAL A 382 -18.83 2.59 -4.53
C VAL A 382 -19.10 1.62 -3.38
N HIS A 383 -18.75 2.01 -2.16
CA HIS A 383 -18.94 1.19 -0.97
C HIS A 383 -20.36 1.34 -0.35
N GLU A 384 -21.13 2.32 -0.80
CA GLU A 384 -22.47 2.59 -0.26
C GLU A 384 -23.40 3.08 -1.37
N LYS A 385 -24.53 2.38 -1.54
CA LYS A 385 -25.52 2.69 -2.59
C LYS A 385 -26.08 4.10 -2.46
N SER A 386 -26.32 4.76 -3.58
CA SER A 386 -26.89 6.12 -3.67
C SER A 386 -26.13 7.15 -2.83
N THR A 387 -24.83 6.93 -2.64
CA THR A 387 -23.96 7.79 -1.84
C THR A 387 -22.86 8.37 -2.70
N TYR A 388 -22.54 9.62 -2.46
CA TYR A 388 -21.50 10.38 -3.17
C TYR A 388 -20.56 11.03 -2.16
N ILE A 389 -19.30 11.18 -2.58
CA ILE A 389 -18.33 12.02 -1.90
C ILE A 389 -18.14 13.30 -2.73
N ALA A 390 -18.27 14.45 -2.09
CA ALA A 390 -18.03 15.75 -2.69
C ALA A 390 -16.93 16.50 -1.94
N TYR A 391 -16.09 17.20 -2.69
CA TYR A 391 -14.98 17.97 -2.15
C TYR A 391 -14.55 19.05 -3.14
N SER A 392 -14.10 20.19 -2.64
CA SER A 392 -13.39 21.19 -3.45
C SER A 392 -12.22 21.77 -2.66
N LYS A 393 -11.03 21.80 -3.28
CA LYS A 393 -9.85 22.40 -2.69
C LYS A 393 -9.97 23.92 -2.56
N ASN A 394 -10.60 24.57 -3.53
CA ASN A 394 -10.64 26.03 -3.65
C ASN A 394 -12.08 26.61 -3.52
N GLY A 395 -13.00 25.80 -3.02
CA GLY A 395 -14.41 26.13 -3.06
C GLY A 395 -15.04 25.93 -4.46
N ASP A 396 -16.32 25.62 -4.49
CA ASP A 396 -17.09 25.45 -5.73
C ASP A 396 -18.59 25.64 -5.46
N CYS A 397 -19.29 26.21 -6.44
CA CYS A 397 -20.74 26.34 -6.38
C CYS A 397 -21.33 26.13 -7.78
N ARG A 398 -21.88 24.93 -7.99
CA ARG A 398 -22.45 24.56 -9.30
C ARG A 398 -23.51 23.47 -9.20
N ASP A 399 -24.16 23.24 -10.33
CA ASP A 399 -25.04 22.11 -10.55
C ASP A 399 -24.24 20.87 -10.92
N TRP A 400 -24.31 19.82 -10.11
CA TRP A 400 -23.75 18.50 -10.40
C TRP A 400 -24.82 17.58 -10.99
N SER A 401 -24.46 16.77 -11.97
CA SER A 401 -25.37 15.78 -12.55
C SER A 401 -25.52 14.58 -11.61
N VAL A 402 -26.77 14.23 -11.32
CA VAL A 402 -27.17 12.99 -10.65
C VAL A 402 -27.56 11.99 -11.71
N PHE A 403 -27.14 10.75 -11.58
CA PHE A 403 -27.36 9.68 -12.57
C PHE A 403 -28.33 8.60 -12.06
N GLU A 404 -29.13 8.93 -11.08
CA GLU A 404 -30.18 8.11 -10.49
C GLU A 404 -31.50 8.86 -10.63
N ASP A 405 -32.35 8.41 -11.55
CA ASP A 405 -33.57 9.16 -12.00
C ASP A 405 -34.69 9.17 -10.96
N ASP A 406 -34.67 8.26 -9.99
CA ASP A 406 -35.68 8.11 -8.94
C ASP A 406 -35.42 9.01 -7.71
N LYS A 407 -34.36 9.80 -7.72
CA LYS A 407 -33.92 10.59 -6.55
C LYS A 407 -34.40 12.03 -6.63
N THR A 408 -35.03 12.50 -5.55
CA THR A 408 -35.62 13.85 -5.48
C THR A 408 -34.99 14.75 -4.41
N MET A 409 -34.28 14.14 -3.46
CA MET A 409 -33.66 14.84 -2.33
C MET A 409 -32.25 14.28 -2.06
N ALA A 410 -31.41 15.07 -1.44
CA ALA A 410 -30.11 14.68 -0.95
C ALA A 410 -29.89 15.12 0.49
N ASP A 411 -29.49 14.21 1.35
CA ASP A 411 -28.99 14.51 2.70
C ASP A 411 -27.49 14.79 2.62
N VAL A 412 -27.06 15.93 3.13
CA VAL A 412 -25.66 16.38 3.10
C VAL A 412 -25.06 16.32 4.49
N TYR A 413 -23.93 15.62 4.60
CA TYR A 413 -23.16 15.48 5.84
C TYR A 413 -21.73 15.96 5.62
N LYS A 414 -21.22 16.75 6.56
CA LYS A 414 -19.79 17.08 6.63
C LYS A 414 -19.02 15.88 7.20
N ILE A 415 -17.94 15.51 6.54
CA ILE A 415 -17.03 14.45 6.98
C ILE A 415 -16.06 15.04 8.00
N THR A 416 -16.00 14.45 9.20
CA THR A 416 -15.02 14.80 10.23
C THR A 416 -14.35 13.57 10.81
N GLU A 417 -13.28 13.77 11.56
CA GLU A 417 -12.59 12.69 12.28
C GLU A 417 -13.43 12.07 13.41
N ASN A 418 -14.50 12.74 13.82
CA ASN A 418 -15.43 12.28 14.87
C ASN A 418 -16.70 11.64 14.30
N GLY A 419 -16.84 11.60 12.98
CA GLY A 419 -18.01 11.08 12.27
C GLY A 419 -18.64 12.10 11.34
N ASN A 420 -19.84 11.78 10.85
CA ASN A 420 -20.57 12.62 9.92
C ASN A 420 -21.49 13.59 10.66
N GLU A 421 -21.38 14.88 10.37
CA GLU A 421 -22.23 15.93 10.90
C GLU A 421 -23.29 16.29 9.85
N PHE A 422 -24.58 16.12 10.18
CA PHE A 422 -25.66 16.53 9.28
C PHE A 422 -25.64 18.05 9.08
N VAL A 423 -25.69 18.48 7.82
CA VAL A 423 -25.66 19.90 7.45
C VAL A 423 -27.02 20.38 6.98
N ARG A 424 -27.57 19.69 5.96
CA ARG A 424 -28.86 20.11 5.36
C ARG A 424 -29.39 19.06 4.40
N LYS A 425 -30.66 19.26 3.99
CA LYS A 425 -31.26 18.59 2.81
C LYS A 425 -31.27 19.53 1.63
N ILE A 426 -31.07 18.97 0.44
CA ILE A 426 -31.08 19.71 -0.81
C ILE A 426 -31.99 19.01 -1.82
N PRO A 427 -32.90 19.71 -2.51
CA PRO A 427 -33.71 19.12 -3.58
C PRO A 427 -32.85 18.77 -4.80
N ILE A 428 -33.20 17.68 -5.48
CA ILE A 428 -32.66 17.31 -6.78
C ILE A 428 -33.69 17.70 -7.83
N ASN A 429 -33.32 18.62 -8.73
CA ASN A 429 -34.19 19.14 -9.77
C ASN A 429 -33.66 18.75 -11.15
N ASN A 430 -34.45 18.08 -11.99
CA ASN A 430 -34.06 17.67 -13.34
C ASN A 430 -32.72 16.91 -13.37
N ASN A 431 -32.53 15.96 -12.46
CA ASN A 431 -31.30 15.18 -12.27
C ASN A 431 -30.07 16.06 -12.04
N LYS A 432 -30.24 17.20 -11.37
CA LYS A 432 -29.17 18.10 -10.94
C LYS A 432 -29.27 18.40 -9.46
N LEU A 433 -28.14 18.39 -8.79
CA LEU A 433 -27.96 18.81 -7.41
C LEU A 433 -27.14 20.11 -7.39
N HIS A 434 -27.77 21.22 -7.01
CA HIS A 434 -27.08 22.48 -6.76
C HIS A 434 -26.44 22.46 -5.39
N ILE A 435 -25.11 22.49 -5.33
CA ILE A 435 -24.40 22.44 -4.04
C ILE A 435 -23.25 23.45 -4.02
N ASN A 436 -23.19 24.19 -2.92
CA ASN A 436 -22.03 24.99 -2.53
C ASN A 436 -21.08 24.11 -1.70
N LEU A 437 -19.86 23.91 -2.18
CA LEU A 437 -18.77 23.20 -1.53
C LEU A 437 -17.75 24.22 -1.02
N PRO A 438 -17.73 24.53 0.28
CA PRO A 438 -16.68 25.35 0.87
C PRO A 438 -15.29 24.74 0.65
N GLU A 439 -14.27 25.59 0.73
CA GLU A 439 -12.88 25.20 0.55
C GLU A 439 -12.44 24.15 1.57
N LYS A 440 -11.81 23.07 1.08
CA LYS A 440 -11.16 22.01 1.89
C LYS A 440 -12.10 21.21 2.82
N ILE A 441 -13.40 21.24 2.60
CA ILE A 441 -14.35 20.45 3.38
C ILE A 441 -14.85 19.26 2.56
N GLY A 442 -14.73 18.06 3.14
CA GLY A 442 -15.29 16.83 2.57
C GLY A 442 -16.76 16.65 2.97
N TYR A 443 -17.57 16.22 2.00
CA TYR A 443 -18.97 15.91 2.24
C TYR A 443 -19.33 14.50 1.79
N LYS A 444 -20.14 13.83 2.61
CA LYS A 444 -20.93 12.67 2.24
C LYS A 444 -22.32 13.11 1.87
N ILE A 445 -22.81 12.70 0.73
CA ILE A 445 -24.12 13.08 0.19
C ILE A 445 -24.90 11.80 -0.10
N ILE A 446 -26.06 11.65 0.52
CA ILE A 446 -26.92 10.47 0.38
C ILE A 446 -28.17 10.88 -0.39
N LEU A 447 -28.39 10.28 -1.56
CA LEU A 447 -29.57 10.53 -2.39
C LEU A 447 -30.77 9.73 -1.88
N LYS A 448 -31.92 10.40 -1.82
CA LYS A 448 -33.20 9.84 -1.32
C LYS A 448 -34.25 9.83 -2.42
#